data_c22c887323fd66e2cf0189f674ef1ab6
#
_entry.id   c22c887323fd66e2cf0189f674ef1ab6
#
_cell.length_a   1.000
_cell.length_b   1.000
_cell.length_c   1.000
_cell.angle_alpha   90.00
_cell.angle_beta   90.00
_cell.angle_gamma   90.00
#
_symmetry.space_group_name_H-M   'P 1'
#
loop_
_entity.id
_entity.type
_entity.pdbx_description
1 polymer ?
#
loop_
_entity_poly.entity_id
_entity_poly.type
_entity_poly.pdbx_seq_one_letter_code
_entity_poly.pdbx_strand_id
1 'polypeptide(L)'
;RAVMDPFLIYSNYEKRDLTNTYKKFTGKDLEGAHRAEADVRATMEIFQKQREVYDMPQTAEEIDKVVNTRRADQVDLGGKLKFDEINGKRTIVFNFGKNKGKPFKEVVEMDGRYIDWIIDKGEFSTELKVICKKLVAKFKAEENKNIEMPY
;
A
#
# COMPACT_ATOMS: atom_id res chain seq x y z
N ARG A 1 3.70 -18.67 32.21
CA ARG A 1 2.52 -19.33 31.60
C ARG A 1 2.79 -19.43 30.11
N ALA A 2 2.78 -20.66 29.57
CA ALA A 2 2.82 -20.86 28.14
C ALA A 2 1.44 -20.51 27.52
N VAL A 3 1.43 -19.71 26.46
CA VAL A 3 0.22 -19.41 25.72
C VAL A 3 0.32 -20.16 24.39
N MET A 4 -0.65 -21.01 24.11
CA MET A 4 -0.79 -21.68 22.82
C MET A 4 -1.76 -20.88 21.94
N ASP A 5 -1.24 -20.29 20.84
CA ASP A 5 -2.01 -19.62 19.83
C ASP A 5 -2.00 -20.47 18.54
N PRO A 6 -3.13 -21.05 18.12
CA PRO A 6 -3.22 -21.87 16.92
C PRO A 6 -2.80 -21.12 15.64
N PHE A 7 -3.02 -19.81 15.58
CA PHE A 7 -2.59 -18.99 14.43
C PHE A 7 -1.06 -18.87 14.35
N LEU A 8 -0.39 -18.69 15.50
CA LEU A 8 1.08 -18.67 15.54
C LEU A 8 1.66 -20.03 15.18
N ILE A 9 1.04 -21.13 15.64
CA ILE A 9 1.42 -22.49 15.25
C ILE A 9 1.32 -22.64 13.74
N TYR A 10 0.16 -22.34 13.15
CA TYR A 10 -0.05 -22.39 11.71
C TYR A 10 0.99 -21.54 10.94
N SER A 11 1.21 -20.30 11.39
CA SER A 11 2.13 -19.38 10.74
C SER A 11 3.60 -19.82 10.77
N ASN A 12 4.00 -20.61 11.77
CA ASN A 12 5.35 -21.13 11.90
C ASN A 12 5.60 -22.43 11.12
N TYR A 13 4.56 -23.23 10.92
CA TYR A 13 4.69 -24.54 10.26
C TYR A 13 4.33 -24.49 8.77
N GLU A 14 3.44 -23.59 8.36
CA GLU A 14 3.04 -23.44 6.95
C GLU A 14 4.00 -22.49 6.21
N LYS A 15 4.81 -23.04 5.32
CA LYS A 15 5.67 -22.25 4.44
C LYS A 15 4.83 -21.51 3.40
N ARG A 16 5.04 -20.19 3.30
CA ARG A 16 4.27 -19.28 2.42
C ARG A 16 5.09 -18.77 1.23
N ASP A 17 6.06 -19.56 0.77
CA ASP A 17 6.77 -19.30 -0.47
C ASP A 17 5.96 -19.75 -1.71
N LEU A 18 6.42 -19.36 -2.89
CA LEU A 18 5.73 -19.65 -4.14
C LEU A 18 5.57 -21.15 -4.38
N THR A 19 6.61 -21.94 -4.14
CA THR A 19 6.62 -23.38 -4.39
C THR A 19 5.59 -24.12 -3.51
N ASN A 20 5.60 -23.83 -2.21
CA ASN A 20 4.64 -24.46 -1.29
C ASN A 20 3.20 -23.99 -1.54
N THR A 21 3.03 -22.70 -1.88
CA THR A 21 1.73 -22.15 -2.25
C THR A 21 1.21 -22.77 -3.53
N TYR A 22 2.05 -22.96 -4.55
CA TYR A 22 1.69 -23.61 -5.80
C TYR A 22 1.22 -25.05 -5.54
N LYS A 23 2.00 -25.83 -4.79
CA LYS A 23 1.62 -27.21 -4.44
C LYS A 23 0.31 -27.27 -3.67
N LYS A 24 0.08 -26.36 -2.75
CA LYS A 24 -1.15 -26.29 -1.94
C LYS A 24 -2.40 -26.08 -2.81
N PHE A 25 -2.35 -25.16 -3.76
CA PHE A 25 -3.53 -24.81 -4.56
C PHE A 25 -3.71 -25.68 -5.81
N THR A 26 -2.63 -26.20 -6.39
CA THR A 26 -2.68 -26.98 -7.64
C THR A 26 -2.51 -28.49 -7.42
N GLY A 27 -1.96 -28.91 -6.29
CA GLY A 27 -1.58 -30.30 -6.02
C GLY A 27 -0.31 -30.76 -6.75
N LYS A 28 0.35 -29.85 -7.51
CA LYS A 28 1.51 -30.16 -8.35
C LYS A 28 2.79 -29.58 -7.73
N ASP A 29 3.92 -30.18 -8.06
CA ASP A 29 5.23 -29.60 -7.73
C ASP A 29 5.60 -28.54 -8.79
N LEU A 30 6.21 -27.42 -8.33
CA LEU A 30 6.63 -26.34 -9.21
C LEU A 30 7.98 -26.69 -9.85
N GLU A 31 7.98 -26.96 -11.14
CA GLU A 31 9.21 -27.16 -11.91
C GLU A 31 9.81 -25.83 -12.36
N GLY A 32 11.14 -25.71 -12.27
CA GLY A 32 11.86 -24.54 -12.72
C GLY A 32 11.68 -23.29 -11.83
N ALA A 33 11.41 -23.47 -10.56
CA ALA A 33 11.40 -22.39 -9.57
C ALA A 33 12.64 -21.50 -9.69
N HIS A 34 12.47 -20.20 -9.49
CA HIS A 34 13.47 -19.13 -9.69
C HIS A 34 13.78 -18.79 -11.15
N ARG A 35 13.01 -19.28 -12.09
CA ARG A 35 12.97 -18.75 -13.45
C ARG A 35 11.76 -17.83 -13.60
N ALA A 36 11.97 -16.60 -14.03
CA ALA A 36 10.94 -15.57 -14.10
C ALA A 36 9.65 -16.04 -14.81
N GLU A 37 9.79 -16.77 -15.92
CA GLU A 37 8.63 -17.30 -16.66
C GLU A 37 7.86 -18.36 -15.85
N ALA A 38 8.55 -19.29 -15.20
CA ALA A 38 7.92 -20.33 -14.38
C ALA A 38 7.21 -19.71 -13.17
N ASP A 39 7.84 -18.72 -12.53
CA ASP A 39 7.28 -18.03 -11.37
C ASP A 39 6.02 -17.22 -11.74
N VAL A 40 6.01 -16.56 -12.91
CA VAL A 40 4.82 -15.86 -13.42
C VAL A 40 3.68 -16.83 -13.71
N ARG A 41 3.95 -17.96 -14.39
CA ARG A 41 2.94 -18.98 -14.69
C ARG A 41 2.36 -19.56 -13.40
N ALA A 42 3.22 -19.91 -12.45
CA ALA A 42 2.79 -20.45 -11.16
C ALA A 42 1.90 -19.45 -10.41
N THR A 43 2.28 -18.18 -10.40
CA THR A 43 1.49 -17.11 -9.79
C THR A 43 0.10 -17.00 -10.42
N MET A 44 0.01 -17.08 -11.75
CA MET A 44 -1.29 -17.04 -12.45
C MET A 44 -2.16 -18.26 -12.15
N GLU A 45 -1.58 -19.47 -12.14
CA GLU A 45 -2.33 -20.69 -11.79
C GLU A 45 -2.82 -20.66 -10.34
N ILE A 46 -1.97 -20.21 -9.40
CA ILE A 46 -2.36 -20.01 -8.00
C ILE A 46 -3.54 -19.04 -7.92
N PHE A 47 -3.45 -17.90 -8.61
CA PHE A 47 -4.52 -16.89 -8.58
C PHE A 47 -5.84 -17.44 -9.11
N GLN A 48 -5.82 -18.20 -10.21
CA GLN A 48 -7.02 -18.83 -10.75
C GLN A 48 -7.63 -19.81 -9.73
N LYS A 49 -6.81 -20.64 -9.09
CA LYS A 49 -7.27 -21.58 -8.07
C LYS A 49 -7.77 -20.89 -6.79
N GLN A 50 -7.14 -19.81 -6.39
CA GLN A 50 -7.61 -19.01 -5.27
C GLN A 50 -8.99 -18.39 -5.55
N ARG A 51 -9.24 -17.93 -6.77
CA ARG A 51 -10.56 -17.41 -7.16
C ARG A 51 -11.65 -18.46 -7.03
N GLU A 52 -11.36 -19.71 -7.44
CA GLU A 52 -12.29 -20.83 -7.32
C GLU A 52 -12.53 -21.22 -5.85
N VAL A 53 -11.45 -21.36 -5.06
CA VAL A 53 -11.51 -21.84 -3.67
C VAL A 53 -12.15 -20.81 -2.72
N TYR A 54 -11.88 -19.52 -2.94
CA TYR A 54 -12.33 -18.45 -2.06
C TYR A 54 -13.58 -17.70 -2.57
N ASP A 55 -14.19 -18.17 -3.66
CA ASP A 55 -15.32 -17.49 -4.30
C ASP A 55 -15.07 -15.97 -4.47
N MET A 56 -13.92 -15.65 -5.06
CA MET A 56 -13.48 -14.27 -5.16
C MET A 56 -14.27 -13.49 -6.21
N PRO A 57 -14.41 -12.16 -6.03
CA PRO A 57 -15.04 -11.30 -7.03
C PRO A 57 -14.42 -11.42 -8.42
N GLN A 58 -15.16 -11.00 -9.46
CA GLN A 58 -14.73 -11.16 -10.84
C GLN A 58 -13.80 -10.04 -11.31
N THR A 59 -13.93 -8.83 -10.77
CA THR A 59 -13.14 -7.67 -11.18
C THR A 59 -11.94 -7.42 -10.28
N ALA A 60 -10.87 -6.87 -10.86
CA ALA A 60 -9.66 -6.52 -10.11
C ALA A 60 -9.95 -5.50 -8.99
N GLU A 61 -10.86 -4.55 -9.26
CA GLU A 61 -11.25 -3.51 -8.31
C GLU A 61 -12.00 -4.08 -7.10
N GLU A 62 -12.84 -5.08 -7.31
CA GLU A 62 -13.55 -5.75 -6.22
C GLU A 62 -12.61 -6.64 -5.41
N ILE A 63 -11.71 -7.37 -6.08
CA ILE A 63 -10.66 -8.16 -5.41
C ILE A 63 -9.77 -7.25 -4.57
N ASP A 64 -9.34 -6.10 -5.11
CA ASP A 64 -8.54 -5.11 -4.38
C ASP A 64 -9.23 -4.65 -3.09
N LYS A 65 -10.53 -4.40 -3.12
CA LYS A 65 -11.31 -4.01 -1.94
C LYS A 65 -11.36 -5.09 -0.87
N VAL A 66 -11.42 -6.36 -1.27
CA VAL A 66 -11.51 -7.51 -0.35
C VAL A 66 -10.14 -7.87 0.22
N VAL A 67 -9.12 -7.91 -0.63
CA VAL A 67 -7.78 -8.41 -0.25
C VAL A 67 -6.92 -7.30 0.36
N ASN A 68 -6.96 -6.12 -0.22
CA ASN A 68 -6.32 -4.95 0.33
C ASN A 68 -7.30 -4.22 1.25
N THR A 69 -7.67 -4.85 2.35
CA THR A 69 -8.34 -4.18 3.47
C THR A 69 -7.37 -3.17 4.07
N ARG A 70 -6.98 -2.19 3.26
CA ARG A 70 -6.27 -1.02 3.73
C ARG A 70 -7.09 -0.49 4.88
N ARG A 71 -6.44 -0.26 5.97
CA ARG A 71 -7.07 0.52 7.02
C ARG A 71 -7.68 1.73 6.33
N ALA A 72 -8.93 2.03 6.63
CA ALA A 72 -9.68 3.12 5.98
C ALA A 72 -8.99 4.49 6.10
N ASP A 73 -7.92 4.56 6.87
CA ASP A 73 -7.04 5.71 7.10
C ASP A 73 -5.84 5.78 6.15
N GLN A 74 -5.48 4.72 5.39
CA GLN A 74 -4.30 4.76 4.51
C GLN A 74 -4.57 5.51 3.20
N VAL A 75 -3.60 6.33 2.79
CA VAL A 75 -3.63 7.11 1.54
C VAL A 75 -2.86 6.40 0.43
N ASP A 76 -1.74 5.75 0.76
CA ASP A 76 -0.92 4.96 -0.17
C ASP A 76 -0.81 3.50 0.27
N LEU A 77 -0.50 2.60 -0.66
CA LEU A 77 -0.35 1.16 -0.40
C LEU A 77 0.67 0.84 0.69
N GLY A 78 1.75 1.60 0.74
CA GLY A 78 2.81 1.43 1.73
C GLY A 78 2.50 2.02 3.09
N GLY A 79 1.33 2.67 3.27
CA GLY A 79 0.91 3.30 4.52
C GLY A 79 1.86 4.41 5.00
N LYS A 80 2.58 5.05 4.08
CA LYS A 80 3.48 6.18 4.37
C LYS A 80 2.71 7.46 4.63
N LEU A 81 1.57 7.62 3.97
CA LEU A 81 0.61 8.67 4.22
C LEU A 81 -0.69 8.05 4.73
N LYS A 82 -1.31 8.70 5.69
CA LYS A 82 -2.61 8.29 6.23
C LYS A 82 -3.52 9.48 6.44
N PHE A 83 -4.82 9.21 6.55
CA PHE A 83 -5.76 10.19 7.08
C PHE A 83 -5.70 10.17 8.61
N ASP A 84 -5.77 11.35 9.20
CA ASP A 84 -5.90 11.55 10.65
C ASP A 84 -6.86 12.70 10.90
N GLU A 85 -7.39 12.78 12.10
CA GLU A 85 -8.29 13.87 12.49
C GLU A 85 -7.50 14.90 13.28
N ILE A 86 -7.36 16.10 12.70
CA ILE A 86 -6.69 17.24 13.33
C ILE A 86 -7.67 18.39 13.44
N ASN A 87 -7.97 18.82 14.66
CA ASN A 87 -8.93 19.88 14.95
C ASN A 87 -10.33 19.62 14.32
N GLY A 88 -10.81 18.38 14.38
CA GLY A 88 -12.10 17.99 13.81
C GLY A 88 -12.12 17.91 12.28
N LYS A 89 -10.96 18.02 11.61
CA LYS A 89 -10.84 17.95 10.16
C LYS A 89 -10.01 16.73 9.72
N ARG A 90 -10.58 15.92 8.84
CA ARG A 90 -9.86 14.80 8.19
C ARG A 90 -8.72 15.34 7.34
N THR A 91 -7.48 15.03 7.71
CA THR A 91 -6.26 15.60 7.16
C THR A 91 -5.29 14.49 6.78
N ILE A 92 -4.55 14.68 5.68
CA ILE A 92 -3.49 13.74 5.30
C ILE A 92 -2.23 14.08 6.10
N VAL A 93 -1.69 13.08 6.81
CA VAL A 93 -0.48 13.20 7.62
C VAL A 93 0.58 12.20 7.19
N PHE A 94 1.84 12.52 7.47
CA PHE A 94 2.93 11.57 7.35
C PHE A 94 2.83 10.48 8.42
N ASN A 95 3.04 9.23 8.03
CA ASN A 95 3.08 8.08 8.95
C ASN A 95 4.48 7.48 9.09
N PHE A 96 5.52 8.21 8.67
CA PHE A 96 6.91 7.76 8.73
C PHE A 96 7.90 8.92 8.90
N GLY A 97 9.13 8.56 9.26
CA GLY A 97 10.28 9.46 9.33
C GLY A 97 10.13 10.60 10.32
N LYS A 98 10.95 11.63 10.14
CA LYS A 98 11.01 12.82 11.04
C LYS A 98 9.72 13.65 11.08
N ASN A 99 8.88 13.50 10.05
CA ASN A 99 7.63 14.24 9.92
C ASN A 99 6.38 13.39 10.28
N LYS A 100 6.56 12.23 10.93
CA LYS A 100 5.44 11.38 11.37
C LYS A 100 4.45 12.18 12.22
N GLY A 101 3.16 12.07 11.88
CA GLY A 101 2.06 12.77 12.55
C GLY A 101 1.82 14.21 12.08
N LYS A 102 2.73 14.80 11.31
CA LYS A 102 2.53 16.16 10.79
C LYS A 102 1.63 16.17 9.55
N PRO A 103 0.76 17.18 9.40
CA PRO A 103 0.00 17.41 8.19
C PRO A 103 0.89 17.52 6.95
N PHE A 104 0.47 16.88 5.87
CA PHE A 104 1.23 16.96 4.62
C PHE A 104 1.40 18.41 4.13
N LYS A 105 0.33 19.21 4.22
CA LYS A 105 0.36 20.64 3.85
C LYS A 105 1.40 21.43 4.66
N GLU A 106 1.44 21.24 5.97
CA GLU A 106 2.42 21.89 6.86
C GLU A 106 3.86 21.55 6.45
N VAL A 107 4.13 20.28 6.12
CA VAL A 107 5.47 19.86 5.69
C VAL A 107 5.84 20.46 4.33
N VAL A 108 4.87 20.61 3.41
CA VAL A 108 5.10 21.32 2.12
C VAL A 108 5.52 22.77 2.36
N GLU A 109 4.87 23.47 3.29
CA GLU A 109 5.14 24.86 3.62
C GLU A 109 6.47 25.05 4.37
N MET A 110 6.76 24.17 5.35
CA MET A 110 7.92 24.32 6.24
C MET A 110 9.19 23.64 5.73
N ASP A 111 9.07 22.53 5.02
CA ASP A 111 10.19 21.69 4.56
C ASP A 111 9.93 21.11 3.16
N GLY A 112 9.66 21.97 2.18
CA GLY A 112 9.40 21.56 0.80
C GLY A 112 10.50 20.68 0.21
N ARG A 113 11.77 20.89 0.63
CA ARG A 113 12.91 20.06 0.20
C ARG A 113 12.78 18.58 0.61
N TYR A 114 12.08 18.30 1.72
CA TYR A 114 11.80 16.94 2.13
C TYR A 114 10.82 16.25 1.16
N ILE A 115 9.84 17.01 0.68
CA ILE A 115 8.88 16.51 -0.33
C ILE A 115 9.58 16.25 -1.67
N ASP A 116 10.44 17.20 -2.11
CA ASP A 116 11.22 17.03 -3.34
C ASP A 116 12.15 15.82 -3.24
N TRP A 117 12.74 15.57 -2.08
CA TRP A 117 13.56 14.40 -1.84
C TRP A 117 12.74 13.09 -1.95
N ILE A 118 11.52 13.04 -1.40
CA ILE A 118 10.63 11.88 -1.53
C ILE A 118 10.32 11.62 -3.01
N ILE A 119 10.00 12.67 -3.76
CA ILE A 119 9.58 12.58 -5.15
C ILE A 119 10.72 12.14 -6.07
N ASP A 120 11.91 12.72 -5.92
CA ASP A 120 12.97 12.61 -6.91
C ASP A 120 14.06 11.61 -6.52
N LYS A 121 14.49 11.60 -5.26
CA LYS A 121 15.70 10.89 -4.82
C LYS A 121 15.43 9.72 -3.86
N GLY A 122 14.33 9.75 -3.11
CA GLY A 122 14.03 8.72 -2.13
C GLY A 122 13.66 7.39 -2.78
N GLU A 123 14.05 6.29 -2.15
CA GLU A 123 13.65 4.92 -2.55
C GLU A 123 12.22 4.62 -2.09
N PHE A 124 11.26 5.35 -2.66
CA PHE A 124 9.84 5.19 -2.39
C PHE A 124 9.11 4.61 -3.60
N SER A 125 7.95 4.01 -3.36
CA SER A 125 7.11 3.48 -4.43
C SER A 125 6.71 4.58 -5.42
N THR A 126 6.55 4.21 -6.69
CA THR A 126 6.03 5.12 -7.73
C THR A 126 4.69 5.71 -7.35
N GLU A 127 3.82 4.90 -6.71
CA GLU A 127 2.51 5.35 -6.22
C GLU A 127 2.65 6.52 -5.24
N LEU A 128 3.48 6.39 -4.21
CA LEU A 128 3.69 7.46 -3.23
C LEU A 128 4.21 8.75 -3.89
N LYS A 129 5.17 8.62 -4.81
CA LYS A 129 5.72 9.77 -5.56
C LYS A 129 4.65 10.49 -6.36
N VAL A 130 3.77 9.74 -7.04
CA VAL A 130 2.64 10.32 -7.80
C VAL A 130 1.64 11.00 -6.87
N ILE A 131 1.30 10.39 -5.74
CA ILE A 131 0.41 10.97 -4.74
C ILE A 131 1.00 12.29 -4.20
N CYS A 132 2.27 12.30 -3.81
CA CYS A 132 2.95 13.51 -3.33
C CYS A 132 2.90 14.64 -4.38
N LYS A 133 3.21 14.35 -5.65
CA LYS A 133 3.14 15.34 -6.74
C LYS A 133 1.73 15.94 -6.88
N LYS A 134 0.70 15.09 -6.85
CA LYS A 134 -0.71 15.54 -6.95
C LYS A 134 -1.11 16.41 -5.76
N LEU A 135 -0.71 16.04 -4.55
CA LEU A 135 -1.02 16.80 -3.34
C LEU A 135 -0.34 18.18 -3.34
N VAL A 136 0.94 18.23 -3.72
CA VAL A 136 1.66 19.53 -3.86
C VAL A 136 0.98 20.43 -4.88
N ALA A 137 0.64 19.90 -6.05
CA ALA A 137 -0.05 20.66 -7.08
C ALA A 137 -1.41 21.19 -6.61
N LYS A 138 -2.18 20.36 -5.89
CA LYS A 138 -3.47 20.75 -5.32
C LYS A 138 -3.31 21.91 -4.31
N PHE A 139 -2.38 21.82 -3.37
CA PHE A 139 -2.20 22.85 -2.36
C PHE A 139 -1.72 24.16 -2.96
N LYS A 140 -0.80 24.15 -3.93
CA LYS A 140 -0.37 25.35 -4.66
C LYS A 140 -1.51 26.02 -5.42
N ALA A 141 -2.41 25.22 -6.01
CA ALA A 141 -3.58 25.76 -6.71
C ALA A 141 -4.61 26.38 -5.73
N GLU A 142 -4.76 25.83 -4.53
CA GLU A 142 -5.62 26.40 -3.47
C GLU A 142 -5.05 27.71 -2.93
N GLU A 143 -3.74 27.82 -2.76
CA GLU A 143 -3.09 29.08 -2.35
C GLU A 143 -3.27 30.20 -3.38
N ASN A 144 -3.06 29.90 -4.67
CA ASN A 144 -3.25 30.88 -5.74
C ASN A 144 -4.68 31.40 -5.81
N LYS A 145 -5.70 30.54 -5.61
CA LYS A 145 -7.11 30.97 -5.57
C LYS A 145 -7.42 31.90 -4.41
N ASN A 146 -6.76 31.72 -3.26
CA ASN A 146 -6.96 32.59 -2.09
C ASN A 146 -6.28 33.96 -2.24
N ILE A 147 -5.30 34.07 -3.15
CA ILE A 147 -4.59 35.32 -3.43
C ILE A 147 -5.35 36.16 -4.48
N GLU A 148 -6.12 35.52 -5.38
CA GLU A 148 -6.88 36.19 -6.47
C GLU A 148 -8.27 36.73 -6.07
N MET A 149 -8.65 36.72 -4.79
CA MET A 149 -9.88 37.37 -4.30
C MET A 149 -9.56 38.62 -3.48
N PRO A 150 -9.22 39.75 -4.13
CA PRO A 150 -9.35 41.05 -3.48
C PRO A 150 -10.73 41.63 -3.87
N TYR A 151 -11.61 41.79 -2.87
CA TYR A 151 -12.82 42.64 -2.79
C TYR A 151 -13.89 42.49 -3.89
#